data_dede3c5023c44330dfc983f0fb54bcea
#
_entry.id   dede3c5023c44330dfc983f0fb54bcea
#
_cell.length_a   1.000
_cell.length_b   1.000
_cell.length_c   1.000
_cell.angle_alpha   90.00
_cell.angle_beta   90.00
_cell.angle_gamma   90.00
#
_symmetry.space_group_name_H-M   'P 1'
#
loop_
_entity.id
_entity.type
_entity.pdbx_description
1 polymer ?
#
loop_
_entity_poly.entity_id
_entity_poly.type
_entity_poly.pdbx_seq_one_letter_code
_entity_poly.pdbx_strand_id
1 'polypeptide(L)'
;PFQKMLADLGQEGFLLRSNGGFHLPNPVIKLSKEQEELIIGLLEFAKTTGLMPFSADRFWRSCRTKYRITEIYRALDYLCIQNQLVCLGDKRYLSWPIMEQIKKRVKTAIQQKGALTIADSKEVLGYGRTWGIAVLDYLDGIGFTRRQGDDRVLTE
;
A
#
# COMPACT_ATOMS: atom_id res chain seq x y z
N PRO A 1 18.83 3.08 -10.09
CA PRO A 1 18.79 1.68 -9.77
C PRO A 1 18.46 1.44 -8.33
N PHE A 2 18.09 0.26 -8.07
CA PHE A 2 17.65 -0.11 -6.79
C PHE A 2 18.65 0.21 -5.71
N GLN A 3 19.89 -0.10 -5.92
CA GLN A 3 20.86 0.21 -4.95
C GLN A 3 21.02 1.66 -4.73
N LYS A 4 20.94 2.42 -5.77
CA LYS A 4 21.05 3.81 -5.63
C LYS A 4 19.91 4.34 -4.83
N MET A 5 18.73 3.79 -5.02
CA MET A 5 17.61 4.18 -4.25
C MET A 5 17.84 3.94 -2.77
N LEU A 6 18.41 2.81 -2.42
CA LEU A 6 18.68 2.54 -1.05
C LEU A 6 19.74 3.45 -0.51
N ALA A 7 20.74 3.72 -1.31
CA ALA A 7 21.79 4.59 -0.90
C ALA A 7 21.25 5.97 -0.65
N ASP A 8 20.38 6.42 -1.52
CA ASP A 8 19.83 7.72 -1.35
C ASP A 8 19.01 7.80 -0.13
N LEU A 9 18.34 6.74 0.20
CA LEU A 9 17.58 6.80 1.34
C LEU A 9 18.44 6.94 2.43
N GLY A 10 19.47 6.46 2.30
CA GLY A 10 20.24 6.56 3.29
C GLY A 10 21.12 7.54 3.14
N GLN A 11 21.61 7.85 2.14
CA GLN A 11 22.48 8.73 2.08
C GLN A 11 21.98 9.77 1.71
N GLU A 12 21.39 9.83 1.51
CA GLU A 12 20.76 10.58 1.30
C GLU A 12 19.99 10.47 2.06
N GLY A 13 20.24 10.18 2.41
CA GLY A 13 19.86 9.77 3.03
C GLY A 13 19.47 8.95 3.05
N PHE A 14 19.62 8.54 2.97
CA PHE A 14 19.15 7.67 2.89
C PHE A 14 18.83 7.18 3.52
N LEU A 15 18.89 7.26 3.85
CA LEU A 15 18.58 6.69 4.26
C LEU A 15 17.77 6.41 4.65
N LEU A 16 17.64 6.50 4.91
CA LEU A 16 16.75 6.16 5.13
C LEU A 16 16.23 6.62 6.15
N ARG A 17 15.79 7.15 6.26
CA ARG A 17 15.30 7.59 7.14
C ARG A 17 14.29 7.14 7.46
N SER A 18 14.08 6.64 7.80
CA SER A 18 13.16 6.06 8.09
C SER A 18 12.53 6.53 9.06
N ASN A 19 11.96 6.68 9.34
CA ASN A 19 11.31 7.09 10.22
C ASN A 19 11.95 7.39 11.22
N GLY A 20 12.16 7.60 11.34
CA GLY A 20 12.73 7.85 12.20
C GLY A 20 13.80 8.39 12.15
N GLY A 21 14.17 8.49 11.75
CA GLY A 21 15.12 8.92 11.72
C GLY A 21 15.91 8.68 10.83
N PHE A 22 16.74 9.02 10.62
CA PHE A 22 17.45 8.78 9.73
C PHE A 22 18.50 8.19 10.12
N HIS A 23 18.69 7.54 10.01
CA HIS A 23 19.65 6.96 10.43
C HIS A 23 20.40 6.60 9.35
N LEU A 24 21.25 6.02 9.53
CA LEU A 24 21.94 5.59 8.62
C LEU A 24 21.25 5.00 7.65
N PRO A 25 21.57 5.16 6.56
CA PRO A 25 20.88 4.57 5.55
C PRO A 25 21.02 3.14 5.76
N ASN A 26 20.09 2.48 5.34
CA ASN A 26 20.16 1.09 5.40
C ASN A 26 21.31 0.60 4.58
N PRO A 27 21.89 -0.47 4.97
CA PRO A 27 22.93 -1.06 4.16
C PRO A 27 22.35 -1.35 2.80
N VAL A 28 23.15 -1.27 1.80
CA VAL A 28 22.73 -1.61 0.48
C VAL A 28 22.39 -3.09 0.46
N ILE A 29 21.19 -3.41 0.03
CA ILE A 29 20.79 -4.78 -0.06
C ILE A 29 20.88 -5.21 -1.50
N LYS A 30 21.62 -6.26 -1.76
CA LYS A 30 21.67 -6.80 -3.08
C LYS A 30 20.59 -7.83 -3.24
N LEU A 31 19.76 -7.64 -4.21
CA LEU A 31 18.72 -8.61 -4.50
C LEU A 31 19.24 -9.60 -5.53
N SER A 32 18.85 -10.85 -5.36
CA SER A 32 19.15 -11.84 -6.37
C SER A 32 18.25 -11.57 -7.57
N LYS A 33 18.58 -12.20 -8.69
CA LYS A 33 17.79 -12.03 -9.89
C LYS A 33 16.36 -12.52 -9.65
N GLU A 34 16.21 -13.61 -8.93
CA GLU A 34 14.88 -14.13 -8.64
C GLU A 34 14.10 -13.19 -7.76
N GLN A 35 14.76 -12.53 -6.80
CA GLN A 35 14.09 -11.56 -5.95
C GLN A 35 13.65 -10.35 -6.76
N GLU A 36 14.48 -9.90 -7.69
CA GLU A 36 14.10 -8.80 -8.56
C GLU A 36 12.89 -9.16 -9.41
N GLU A 37 12.87 -10.36 -9.95
CA GLU A 37 11.75 -10.83 -10.75
C GLU A 37 10.48 -10.88 -9.92
N LEU A 38 10.58 -11.34 -8.69
CA LEU A 38 9.45 -11.41 -7.80
C LEU A 38 8.90 -10.01 -7.50
N ILE A 39 9.79 -9.07 -7.24
CA ILE A 39 9.38 -7.70 -6.95
C ILE A 39 8.68 -7.08 -8.15
N ILE A 40 9.24 -7.28 -9.34
CA ILE A 40 8.62 -6.78 -10.56
C ILE A 40 7.24 -7.41 -10.75
N GLY A 41 7.15 -8.72 -10.51
CA GLY A 41 5.89 -9.42 -10.63
C GLY A 41 4.83 -8.90 -9.67
N LEU A 42 5.23 -8.60 -8.43
CA LEU A 42 4.31 -8.07 -7.45
C LEU A 42 3.81 -6.69 -7.86
N LEU A 43 4.69 -5.83 -8.33
CA LEU A 43 4.30 -4.49 -8.75
C LEU A 43 3.38 -4.54 -9.97
N GLU A 44 3.65 -5.44 -10.89
CA GLU A 44 2.77 -5.60 -12.05
C GLU A 44 1.41 -6.12 -11.61
N PHE A 45 1.40 -7.09 -10.70
CA PHE A 45 0.15 -7.64 -10.20
C PHE A 45 -0.67 -6.56 -9.50
N ALA A 46 0.00 -5.71 -8.71
CA ALA A 46 -0.69 -4.64 -8.02
C ALA A 46 -1.39 -3.69 -9.00
N LYS A 47 -0.82 -3.50 -10.18
CA LYS A 47 -1.47 -2.67 -11.18
C LYS A 47 -2.73 -3.33 -11.73
N THR A 48 -2.73 -4.65 -11.84
CA THR A 48 -3.87 -5.35 -12.42
C THR A 48 -5.06 -5.42 -11.48
N THR A 49 -4.86 -5.29 -10.19
CA THR A 49 -5.97 -5.37 -9.25
C THR A 49 -6.76 -4.06 -9.15
N GLY A 50 -6.25 -3.01 -9.76
CA GLY A 50 -6.95 -1.72 -9.75
C GLY A 50 -7.07 -1.18 -8.34
N LEU A 51 -8.25 -0.71 -8.00
CA LEU A 51 -8.48 -0.14 -6.67
C LEU A 51 -8.63 -1.20 -5.59
N MET A 52 -8.79 -2.46 -5.98
CA MET A 52 -9.04 -3.52 -5.01
C MET A 52 -7.76 -4.02 -4.36
N PRO A 53 -7.72 -4.09 -3.04
CA PRO A 53 -6.55 -4.63 -2.36
C PRO A 53 -6.35 -6.11 -2.67
N PHE A 54 -5.12 -6.57 -2.59
CA PHE A 54 -4.81 -7.97 -2.83
C PHE A 54 -4.04 -8.54 -1.64
N SER A 55 -3.99 -9.87 -1.59
CA SER A 55 -3.26 -10.56 -0.53
C SER A 55 -2.09 -11.34 -1.13
N ALA A 56 -1.15 -11.71 -0.27
CA ALA A 56 -0.03 -12.53 -0.70
C ALA A 56 -0.51 -13.85 -1.31
N ASP A 57 -1.55 -14.43 -0.72
CA ASP A 57 -2.09 -15.68 -1.21
C ASP A 57 -2.66 -15.55 -2.62
N ARG A 58 -3.31 -14.44 -2.88
CA ARG A 58 -3.87 -14.21 -4.21
C ARG A 58 -2.76 -14.10 -5.26
N PHE A 59 -1.69 -13.39 -4.92
CA PHE A 59 -0.55 -13.30 -5.83
C PHE A 59 0.10 -14.67 -6.00
N TRP A 60 0.28 -15.40 -4.91
CA TRP A 60 0.90 -16.71 -4.92
C TRP A 60 0.19 -17.66 -5.86
N ARG A 61 -1.13 -17.65 -5.81
CA ARG A 61 -1.92 -18.49 -6.71
C ARG A 61 -1.81 -18.03 -8.16
N SER A 62 -1.69 -16.73 -8.37
CA SER A 62 -1.62 -16.20 -9.73
C SER A 62 -0.30 -16.56 -10.41
N CYS A 63 0.77 -16.71 -9.65
CA CYS A 63 2.06 -17.08 -10.22
C CYS A 63 2.30 -18.59 -10.15
N ARG A 64 1.24 -19.34 -9.89
CA ARG A 64 1.27 -20.79 -9.89
C ARG A 64 2.31 -21.37 -8.94
N THR A 65 2.39 -20.75 -7.79
CA THR A 65 3.27 -21.20 -6.72
C THR A 65 4.76 -21.26 -7.11
N LYS A 66 5.16 -20.41 -8.05
CA LYS A 66 6.53 -20.35 -8.48
C LYS A 66 7.47 -19.97 -7.32
N TYR A 67 7.00 -19.16 -6.40
CA TYR A 67 7.79 -18.70 -5.26
C TYR A 67 7.21 -19.28 -3.97
N ARG A 68 8.01 -19.29 -2.93
CA ARG A 68 7.50 -19.68 -1.62
C ARG A 68 6.71 -18.53 -1.05
N ILE A 69 5.66 -18.84 -0.31
CA ILE A 69 4.82 -17.80 0.27
C ILE A 69 5.63 -16.90 1.21
N THR A 70 6.63 -17.47 1.90
CA THR A 70 7.47 -16.67 2.79
C THR A 70 8.31 -15.66 2.00
N GLU A 71 8.75 -16.03 0.81
CA GLU A 71 9.50 -15.10 -0.04
C GLU A 71 8.60 -13.96 -0.49
N ILE A 72 7.34 -14.28 -0.78
CA ILE A 72 6.38 -13.27 -1.19
C ILE A 72 6.14 -12.28 -0.05
N TYR A 73 5.97 -12.77 1.18
CA TYR A 73 5.79 -11.87 2.31
C TYR A 73 7.01 -10.97 2.53
N ARG A 74 8.21 -11.51 2.37
CA ARG A 74 9.41 -10.69 2.50
C ARG A 74 9.47 -9.60 1.43
N ALA A 75 9.11 -9.96 0.20
CA ALA A 75 9.10 -8.99 -0.88
C ALA A 75 8.03 -7.92 -0.64
N LEU A 76 6.87 -8.32 -0.13
CA LEU A 76 5.82 -7.35 0.18
C LEU A 76 6.25 -6.39 1.27
N ASP A 77 6.88 -6.91 2.32
CA ASP A 77 7.38 -6.05 3.39
C ASP A 77 8.42 -5.08 2.86
N TYR A 78 9.32 -5.57 2.02
CA TYR A 78 10.32 -4.73 1.42
C TYR A 78 9.68 -3.60 0.60
N LEU A 79 8.69 -3.92 -0.21
CA LEU A 79 8.02 -2.92 -1.04
C LEU A 79 7.24 -1.91 -0.19
N CYS A 80 6.69 -2.33 0.92
CA CYS A 80 6.02 -1.41 1.83
C CYS A 80 7.02 -0.45 2.48
N ILE A 81 8.18 -0.97 2.87
CA ILE A 81 9.23 -0.12 3.44
C ILE A 81 9.71 0.90 2.41
N GLN A 82 9.77 0.49 1.15
CA GLN A 82 10.20 1.37 0.07
C GLN A 82 9.09 2.31 -0.41
N ASN A 83 7.94 2.27 0.24
CA ASN A 83 6.79 3.12 -0.13
C ASN A 83 6.29 2.87 -1.54
N GLN A 84 6.44 1.67 -2.04
CA GLN A 84 5.89 1.30 -3.33
C GLN A 84 4.57 0.58 -3.19
N LEU A 85 4.33 -0.03 -2.04
CA LEU A 85 3.06 -0.62 -1.71
C LEU A 85 2.58 -0.07 -0.38
N VAL A 86 1.30 -0.14 -0.17
CA VAL A 86 0.66 0.23 1.09
C VAL A 86 0.09 -1.03 1.70
N CYS A 87 0.39 -1.28 2.96
CA CYS A 87 -0.16 -2.43 3.66
C CYS A 87 -1.35 -1.97 4.49
N LEU A 88 -2.50 -2.52 4.18
CA LEU A 88 -3.71 -2.27 4.95
C LEU A 88 -3.78 -3.29 6.09
N GLY A 89 -4.72 -3.14 6.96
CA GLY A 89 -5.00 -4.15 7.97
C GLY A 89 -5.30 -5.48 7.29
N ASP A 90 -5.15 -6.55 8.01
CA ASP A 90 -5.39 -7.90 7.51
C ASP A 90 -4.47 -8.29 6.36
N LYS A 91 -3.29 -7.68 6.30
CA LYS A 91 -2.28 -8.02 5.29
C LYS A 91 -2.84 -7.96 3.87
N ARG A 92 -3.50 -6.86 3.58
CA ARG A 92 -3.93 -6.54 2.23
C ARG A 92 -3.05 -5.43 1.71
N TYR A 93 -2.82 -5.41 0.42
CA TYR A 93 -1.85 -4.51 -0.17
C TYR A 93 -2.43 -3.77 -1.36
N LEU A 94 -1.99 -2.54 -1.54
CA LEU A 94 -2.33 -1.72 -2.69
C LEU A 94 -1.06 -1.01 -3.15
N SER A 95 -0.96 -0.67 -4.41
CA SER A 95 0.18 0.11 -4.85
C SER A 95 0.01 1.54 -4.36
N TRP A 96 1.13 2.22 -4.17
CA TRP A 96 1.09 3.59 -3.68
C TRP A 96 0.28 4.52 -4.59
N PRO A 97 0.49 4.49 -5.93
CA PRO A 97 -0.32 5.36 -6.80
C PRO A 97 -1.81 5.08 -6.71
N ILE A 98 -2.19 3.83 -6.51
CA ILE A 98 -3.59 3.47 -6.35
C ILE A 98 -4.15 4.08 -5.07
N MET A 99 -3.38 4.03 -3.99
CA MET A 99 -3.84 4.64 -2.74
C MET A 99 -4.03 6.14 -2.91
N GLU A 100 -3.19 6.81 -3.70
CA GLU A 100 -3.38 8.23 -3.97
C GLU A 100 -4.66 8.48 -4.76
N GLN A 101 -5.00 7.60 -5.68
CA GLN A 101 -6.27 7.71 -6.39
C GLN A 101 -7.45 7.52 -5.45
N ILE A 102 -7.33 6.57 -4.53
CA ILE A 102 -8.37 6.32 -3.53
C ILE A 102 -8.57 7.56 -2.67
N LYS A 103 -7.48 8.18 -2.23
CA LYS A 103 -7.58 9.40 -1.43
C LYS A 103 -8.33 10.48 -2.18
N LYS A 104 -8.05 10.65 -3.45
CA LYS A 104 -8.73 11.66 -4.26
C LYS A 104 -10.23 11.36 -4.36
N ARG A 105 -10.57 10.10 -4.58
CA ARG A 105 -11.98 9.72 -4.68
C ARG A 105 -12.71 9.94 -3.37
N VAL A 106 -12.10 9.55 -2.27
CA VAL A 106 -12.70 9.71 -0.95
C VAL A 106 -12.86 11.20 -0.64
N LYS A 107 -11.83 11.98 -0.92
CA LYS A 107 -11.89 13.42 -0.67
C LYS A 107 -13.02 14.08 -1.45
N THR A 108 -13.13 13.76 -2.73
CA THR A 108 -14.19 14.32 -3.56
C THR A 108 -15.56 13.92 -3.04
N ALA A 109 -15.72 12.65 -2.67
CA ALA A 109 -17.00 12.17 -2.17
C ALA A 109 -17.40 12.89 -0.88
N ILE A 110 -16.45 13.06 0.03
CA ILE A 110 -16.74 13.75 1.29
C ILE A 110 -17.05 15.22 1.03
N GLN A 111 -16.33 15.84 0.12
CA GLN A 111 -16.58 17.25 -0.21
C GLN A 111 -17.97 17.43 -0.80
N GLN A 112 -18.45 16.46 -1.56
CA GLN A 112 -19.76 16.54 -2.18
C GLN A 112 -20.89 16.20 -1.23
N LYS A 113 -20.67 15.20 -0.37
CA LYS A 113 -21.72 14.69 0.51
C LYS A 113 -21.64 15.18 1.94
N GLY A 114 -20.52 15.73 2.32
CA GLY A 114 -20.26 16.16 3.70
C GLY A 114 -19.64 15.10 4.57
N ALA A 115 -19.90 13.83 4.26
CA ALA A 115 -19.36 12.70 5.02
C ALA A 115 -19.44 11.46 4.16
N LEU A 116 -18.76 10.42 4.56
CA LEU A 116 -18.72 9.16 3.82
C LEU A 116 -19.10 8.03 4.78
N THR A 117 -20.04 7.20 4.38
CA THR A 117 -20.41 6.03 5.17
C THR A 117 -19.76 4.80 4.59
N ILE A 118 -19.79 3.70 5.34
CA ILE A 118 -19.29 2.44 4.82
C ILE A 118 -20.09 2.01 3.58
N ALA A 119 -21.38 2.29 3.58
CA ALA A 119 -22.22 1.95 2.44
C ALA A 119 -21.78 2.70 1.18
N ASP A 120 -21.27 3.89 1.32
CA ASP A 120 -20.81 4.68 0.19
C ASP A 120 -19.55 4.11 -0.45
N SER A 121 -18.83 3.25 0.25
CA SER A 121 -17.58 2.72 -0.27
C SER A 121 -17.78 1.96 -1.58
N LYS A 122 -18.92 1.33 -1.74
CA LYS A 122 -19.19 0.60 -2.98
C LYS A 122 -19.26 1.55 -4.15
N GLU A 123 -19.91 2.68 -3.95
CA GLU A 123 -20.05 3.67 -5.01
C GLU A 123 -18.73 4.36 -5.30
N VAL A 124 -18.00 4.70 -4.26
CA VAL A 124 -16.77 5.47 -4.38
C VAL A 124 -15.58 4.62 -4.84
N LEU A 125 -15.48 3.41 -4.30
CA LEU A 125 -14.32 2.56 -4.53
C LEU A 125 -14.60 1.39 -5.46
N GLY A 126 -15.85 1.04 -5.64
CA GLY A 126 -16.20 -0.04 -6.56
C GLY A 126 -16.24 -1.41 -5.93
N TYR A 127 -16.03 -1.53 -4.63
CA TYR A 127 -16.10 -2.82 -3.96
C TYR A 127 -16.81 -2.69 -2.62
N GLY A 128 -17.20 -3.84 -2.11
CA GLY A 128 -18.13 -3.86 -1.01
C GLY A 128 -17.51 -3.57 0.34
N ARG A 129 -18.33 -3.85 1.32
CA ARG A 129 -18.09 -3.44 2.69
C ARG A 129 -16.78 -3.94 3.28
N THR A 130 -16.47 -5.20 3.04
CA THR A 130 -15.28 -5.80 3.63
C THR A 130 -14.01 -5.06 3.24
N TRP A 131 -13.86 -4.82 1.94
CA TRP A 131 -12.68 -4.12 1.44
C TRP A 131 -12.75 -2.64 1.76
N GLY A 132 -13.96 -2.10 1.72
CA GLY A 132 -14.18 -0.69 2.02
C GLY A 132 -13.76 -0.35 3.43
N ILE A 133 -14.10 -1.21 4.40
CA ILE A 133 -13.71 -0.98 5.79
C ILE A 133 -12.20 -0.95 5.92
N ALA A 134 -11.52 -1.91 5.29
CA ALA A 134 -10.06 -1.98 5.39
C ALA A 134 -9.40 -0.70 4.86
N VAL A 135 -9.88 -0.20 3.74
CA VAL A 135 -9.32 1.00 3.15
C VAL A 135 -9.64 2.23 3.99
N LEU A 136 -10.89 2.35 4.43
CA LEU A 136 -11.27 3.52 5.21
C LEU A 136 -10.60 3.54 6.57
N ASP A 137 -10.43 2.38 7.19
CA ASP A 137 -9.71 2.30 8.46
C ASP A 137 -8.24 2.70 8.27
N TYR A 138 -7.64 2.32 7.16
CA TYR A 138 -6.29 2.74 6.87
C TYR A 138 -6.21 4.28 6.76
N LEU A 139 -7.17 4.89 6.05
CA LEU A 139 -7.18 6.34 5.90
C LEU A 139 -7.38 7.05 7.24
N ASP A 140 -8.19 6.47 8.11
CA ASP A 140 -8.35 6.98 9.47
C ASP A 140 -7.02 6.88 10.22
N GLY A 141 -6.34 5.76 10.07
CA GLY A 141 -5.09 5.51 10.78
C GLY A 141 -3.97 6.46 10.40
N ILE A 142 -3.94 6.90 9.14
CA ILE A 142 -2.91 7.83 8.71
C ILE A 142 -3.33 9.30 8.87
N GLY A 143 -4.52 9.52 9.41
CA GLY A 143 -4.97 10.88 9.67
C GLY A 143 -5.54 11.60 8.46
N PHE A 144 -5.83 10.90 7.39
CA PHE A 144 -6.44 11.51 6.21
C PHE A 144 -7.93 11.77 6.45
N THR A 145 -8.59 10.84 7.14
CA THR A 145 -9.98 10.99 7.54
C THR A 145 -10.08 10.71 9.03
N ARG A 146 -11.24 11.01 9.60
CA ARG A 146 -11.55 10.62 10.97
C ARG A 146 -12.99 10.18 11.05
N ARG A 147 -13.26 9.31 11.99
CA ARG A 147 -14.60 8.82 12.19
C ARG A 147 -15.41 9.83 13.00
N GLN A 148 -16.67 9.93 12.62
CA GLN A 148 -17.60 10.77 13.35
C GLN A 148 -18.86 9.93 13.42
N GLY A 149 -19.03 9.15 14.47
CA GLY A 149 -20.09 8.16 14.56
C GLY A 149 -19.82 7.05 13.54
N ASP A 150 -20.79 6.83 12.66
CA ASP A 150 -20.60 5.83 11.61
C ASP A 150 -20.07 6.44 10.33
N ASP A 151 -19.89 7.75 10.32
CA ASP A 151 -19.42 8.45 9.14
C ASP A 151 -17.96 8.78 9.24
N ARG A 152 -17.39 9.16 8.12
CA ARG A 152 -16.02 9.65 8.08
C ARG A 152 -15.99 10.99 7.41
N VAL A 153 -15.17 11.87 7.95
CA VAL A 153 -14.99 13.22 7.41
C VAL A 153 -13.50 13.44 7.20
N LEU A 154 -13.17 14.46 6.42
CA LEU A 154 -11.76 14.79 6.22
C LEU A 154 -11.20 15.44 7.47
N THR A 155 -9.95 15.15 7.75
CA THR A 155 -9.25 15.88 8.79
C THR A 155 -8.76 17.18 8.20
N GLU A 156 -8.50 18.15 9.06
CA GLU A 156 -8.07 19.43 8.55
C GLU A 156 -6.61 19.51 8.38
#